data_511d90d278e725264f28a3561ebb61f0
#
_entry.id   511d90d278e725264f28a3561ebb61f0
#
_cell.length_a   1.000
_cell.length_b   1.000
_cell.length_c   1.000
_cell.angle_alpha   90.00
_cell.angle_beta   90.00
_cell.angle_gamma   90.00
#
_symmetry.space_group_name_H-M   'P 1'
#
loop_
_entity.id
_entity.type
_entity.pdbx_description
1 polymer ?
#
loop_
_entity_poly.entity_id
_entity_poly.type
_entity_poly.pdbx_seq_one_letter_code
_entity_poly.pdbx_strand_id
1 'polypeptide(L)'
;MNFDCQAEHRLNQQGTVTPSESLPVPRPLPRHGNGFRTLINGLIFLGVLALSCLVLNRRLPYPDIPTAGEKIRYLTLHGREYDTLFTGSSRVNFQILPSIFDQTLAAQHKRSKSFNAGILGMRPPEQGFYLEQVLRQPHDRLRWVFIELTSLEARTPKSRTGSARFAYWHDAARMGLLWTWCQGEWAALRTASGAGQPSSMEERWEPLSVWLGHVPPFLRRSVNLGRASYLAEQWVLSAPERAKQRNKWRALGKDRDGWMPSGSPEVMNAQDRAAYQESYEARLAQPARHFHDPGSDAAAQAMLEAVTHSGATPIFFVPPMTSEKIYYPPAELAGRMIIWDFSDPRRYPELFEARNHLDPIHLNTAGSELFTRILAQQFAEFSQ
;
A
#
# COMPACT_ATOMS: atom_id res chain seq x y z
N MET A 1 13.76 54.06 29.00
CA MET A 1 13.04 55.20 29.58
C MET A 1 12.60 54.76 30.94
N ASN A 2 13.27 55.30 31.95
CA ASN A 2 12.97 55.16 33.36
C ASN A 2 11.74 55.97 33.71
N PHE A 3 10.89 55.51 34.62
CA PHE A 3 10.26 56.35 35.61
C PHE A 3 10.03 55.57 36.90
N ASP A 4 10.90 55.90 37.86
CA ASP A 4 10.68 55.80 39.28
C ASP A 4 9.56 56.79 39.70
N CYS A 5 8.77 56.45 40.70
CA CYS A 5 8.41 57.42 41.75
C CYS A 5 7.84 56.72 42.97
N GLN A 6 8.52 57.00 44.07
CA GLN A 6 8.21 56.77 45.47
C GLN A 6 7.01 57.63 45.99
N ALA A 7 6.46 57.18 47.08
CA ALA A 7 6.16 57.92 48.37
C ALA A 7 5.09 57.19 49.14
N GLU A 8 5.39 56.64 50.27
CA GLU A 8 5.49 57.14 51.67
C GLU A 8 4.16 57.45 52.39
N HIS A 9 4.02 56.71 53.46
CA HIS A 9 3.68 57.11 54.81
C HIS A 9 2.24 57.08 55.33
N ARG A 10 2.15 56.39 56.49
CA ARG A 10 1.32 56.63 57.73
C ARG A 10 -0.11 56.10 57.69
N LEU A 11 -0.67 55.45 58.70
CA LEU A 11 -0.55 55.57 60.17
C LEU A 11 -1.13 54.32 60.85
N ASN A 12 -0.54 54.04 61.93
CA ASN A 12 -0.85 53.13 63.00
C ASN A 12 -2.21 53.40 63.64
N GLN A 13 -3.15 52.44 63.71
CA GLN A 13 -4.18 52.37 64.75
C GLN A 13 -4.34 50.88 65.16
N GLN A 14 -3.93 50.64 66.40
CA GLN A 14 -4.20 49.43 67.11
C GLN A 14 -5.70 49.35 67.44
N GLY A 15 -6.41 48.47 66.79
CA GLY A 15 -7.73 48.01 67.17
C GLY A 15 -7.63 46.58 67.66
N THR A 16 -7.77 46.35 68.94
CA THR A 16 -7.93 45.03 69.55
C THR A 16 -9.18 44.39 69.02
N VAL A 17 -8.99 43.42 68.09
CA VAL A 17 -10.05 42.53 67.55
C VAL A 17 -10.10 41.29 68.46
N THR A 18 -11.20 41.13 69.16
CA THR A 18 -11.61 39.92 69.90
C THR A 18 -11.62 38.74 68.89
N PRO A 19 -11.13 37.49 69.26
CA PRO A 19 -11.21 36.36 68.37
C PRO A 19 -12.67 35.98 68.13
N SER A 20 -13.15 36.23 66.93
CA SER A 20 -14.42 35.69 66.47
C SER A 20 -14.29 34.17 66.43
N GLU A 21 -15.17 33.47 67.09
CA GLU A 21 -15.33 32.02 66.96
C GLU A 21 -15.46 31.65 65.50
N SER A 22 -14.48 30.92 64.99
CA SER A 22 -14.53 30.39 63.67
C SER A 22 -15.58 29.27 63.61
N LEU A 23 -16.67 29.54 62.92
CA LEU A 23 -17.64 28.51 62.56
C LEU A 23 -16.94 27.32 61.92
N PRO A 24 -17.30 26.07 62.31
CA PRO A 24 -16.65 24.89 61.78
C PRO A 24 -16.90 24.81 60.23
N VAL A 25 -15.82 24.88 59.48
CA VAL A 25 -15.85 24.64 58.01
C VAL A 25 -16.45 23.28 57.78
N PRO A 26 -17.56 23.15 57.05
CA PRO A 26 -18.15 21.83 56.77
C PRO A 26 -17.15 20.99 56.05
N ARG A 27 -16.75 19.85 56.62
CA ARG A 27 -15.86 18.87 55.99
C ARG A 27 -16.51 18.46 54.67
N PRO A 28 -15.80 18.52 53.52
CA PRO A 28 -16.33 18.03 52.27
C PRO A 28 -16.64 16.53 52.46
N LEU A 29 -17.89 16.17 52.21
CA LEU A 29 -18.33 14.78 52.24
C LEU A 29 -17.48 13.97 51.26
N PRO A 30 -17.02 12.75 51.63
CA PRO A 30 -16.28 11.92 50.73
C PRO A 30 -17.12 11.64 49.48
N ARG A 31 -16.67 12.12 48.34
CA ARG A 31 -17.26 11.83 47.02
C ARG A 31 -17.02 10.35 46.67
N HIS A 32 -17.68 9.44 47.40
CA HIS A 32 -17.74 8.03 47.03
C HIS A 32 -18.85 7.86 45.98
N GLY A 33 -18.50 7.54 44.76
CA GLY A 33 -19.49 7.12 43.78
C GLY A 33 -19.24 7.49 42.30
N ASN A 34 -18.26 8.33 41.96
CA ASN A 34 -18.13 8.82 40.59
C ASN A 34 -17.25 7.94 39.67
N GLY A 35 -16.42 7.05 40.21
CA GLY A 35 -15.48 6.23 39.41
C GLY A 35 -16.20 5.32 38.40
N PHE A 36 -17.26 4.64 38.82
CA PHE A 36 -18.02 3.74 37.97
C PHE A 36 -18.78 4.49 36.86
N ARG A 37 -19.39 5.64 37.18
CA ARG A 37 -20.05 6.47 36.16
C ARG A 37 -19.04 7.06 35.18
N THR A 38 -17.86 7.48 35.65
CA THR A 38 -16.78 7.97 34.79
C THR A 38 -16.29 6.86 33.85
N LEU A 39 -16.14 5.63 34.34
CA LEU A 39 -15.77 4.48 33.52
C LEU A 39 -16.83 4.20 32.45
N ILE A 40 -18.12 4.15 32.81
CA ILE A 40 -19.22 3.95 31.86
C ILE A 40 -19.24 5.05 30.80
N ASN A 41 -19.15 6.32 31.22
CA ASN A 41 -19.13 7.43 30.26
C ASN A 41 -17.92 7.37 29.32
N GLY A 42 -16.75 6.95 29.83
CA GLY A 42 -15.54 6.72 29.02
C GLY A 42 -15.76 5.60 27.98
N LEU A 43 -16.37 4.49 28.39
CA LEU A 43 -16.68 3.37 27.48
C LEU A 43 -17.71 3.76 26.43
N ILE A 44 -18.75 4.50 26.79
CA ILE A 44 -19.75 5.03 25.85
C ILE A 44 -19.07 5.97 24.85
N PHE A 45 -18.25 6.90 25.32
CA PHE A 45 -17.51 7.83 24.45
C PHE A 45 -16.61 7.07 23.45
N LEU A 46 -15.83 6.10 23.92
CA LEU A 46 -14.98 5.27 23.07
C LEU A 46 -15.80 4.45 22.07
N GLY A 47 -16.94 3.90 22.47
CA GLY A 47 -17.86 3.18 21.61
C GLY A 47 -18.45 4.06 20.50
N VAL A 48 -18.91 5.26 20.85
CA VAL A 48 -19.43 6.24 19.88
C VAL A 48 -18.32 6.70 18.93
N LEU A 49 -17.13 6.98 19.45
CA LEU A 49 -15.96 7.35 18.63
C LEU A 49 -15.60 6.24 17.64
N ALA A 50 -15.50 5.01 18.12
CA ALA A 50 -15.17 3.84 17.27
C ALA A 50 -16.25 3.63 16.19
N LEU A 51 -17.53 3.71 16.53
CA LEU A 51 -18.64 3.60 15.59
C LEU A 51 -18.61 4.73 14.54
N SER A 52 -18.38 5.96 14.97
CA SER A 52 -18.25 7.12 14.08
C SER A 52 -17.09 6.93 13.09
N CYS A 53 -15.92 6.51 13.57
CA CYS A 53 -14.77 6.23 12.74
C CYS A 53 -15.06 5.08 11.74
N LEU A 54 -15.75 4.03 12.18
CA LEU A 54 -16.14 2.91 11.31
C LEU A 54 -17.08 3.36 10.19
N VAL A 55 -18.11 4.16 10.52
CA VAL A 55 -19.06 4.71 9.54
C VAL A 55 -18.33 5.62 8.55
N LEU A 56 -17.48 6.53 9.03
CA LEU A 56 -16.69 7.40 8.17
C LEU A 56 -15.78 6.61 7.23
N ASN A 57 -15.08 5.60 7.73
CA ASN A 57 -14.21 4.76 6.91
C ASN A 57 -14.96 4.00 5.81
N ARG A 58 -16.23 3.63 6.04
CA ARG A 58 -17.07 2.94 5.05
C ARG A 58 -17.72 3.87 4.04
N ARG A 59 -18.06 5.10 4.45
CA ARG A 59 -18.83 6.05 3.63
C ARG A 59 -17.98 7.01 2.82
N LEU A 60 -16.78 7.31 3.30
CA LEU A 60 -15.90 8.25 2.61
C LEU A 60 -15.24 7.59 1.39
N PRO A 61 -15.09 8.35 0.29
CA PRO A 61 -14.38 7.87 -0.88
C PRO A 61 -12.90 7.60 -0.56
N TYR A 62 -12.23 6.92 -1.47
CA TYR A 62 -10.78 6.73 -1.39
C TYR A 62 -10.07 8.09 -1.28
N PRO A 63 -9.14 8.27 -0.33
CA PRO A 63 -8.48 9.56 -0.12
C PRO A 63 -7.63 9.97 -1.32
N ASP A 64 -7.31 11.27 -1.39
CA ASP A 64 -6.46 11.83 -2.44
C ASP A 64 -4.97 11.49 -2.22
N ILE A 65 -4.68 10.19 -2.24
CA ILE A 65 -3.31 9.68 -2.21
C ILE A 65 -2.74 9.81 -3.63
N PRO A 66 -1.58 10.47 -3.80
CA PRO A 66 -0.97 10.63 -5.12
C PRO A 66 -0.90 9.32 -5.89
N THR A 67 -1.14 9.35 -7.19
CA THR A 67 -1.21 8.22 -8.11
C THR A 67 -2.37 7.25 -7.80
N ALA A 68 -2.42 6.65 -6.60
CA ALA A 68 -3.44 5.67 -6.24
C ALA A 68 -4.86 6.28 -6.23
N GLY A 69 -5.03 7.45 -5.59
CA GLY A 69 -6.31 8.15 -5.54
C GLY A 69 -6.77 8.63 -6.92
N GLU A 70 -5.83 9.05 -7.78
CA GLU A 70 -6.16 9.46 -9.15
C GLU A 70 -6.68 8.28 -9.98
N LYS A 71 -5.99 7.14 -9.95
CA LYS A 71 -6.39 5.93 -10.68
C LYS A 71 -7.73 5.40 -10.19
N ILE A 72 -7.96 5.35 -8.87
CA ILE A 72 -9.25 4.91 -8.31
C ILE A 72 -10.38 5.87 -8.71
N ARG A 73 -10.19 7.19 -8.59
CA ARG A 73 -11.22 8.15 -9.03
C ARG A 73 -11.54 8.03 -10.52
N TYR A 74 -10.51 7.81 -11.34
CA TYR A 74 -10.74 7.60 -12.76
C TYR A 74 -11.56 6.34 -13.01
N LEU A 75 -11.23 5.22 -12.36
CA LEU A 75 -11.98 3.97 -12.47
C LEU A 75 -13.40 4.08 -11.89
N THR A 76 -13.66 4.97 -10.92
CA THR A 76 -15.03 5.26 -10.45
C THR A 76 -15.92 5.78 -11.59
N LEU A 77 -15.34 6.52 -12.53
CA LEU A 77 -16.07 7.15 -13.65
C LEU A 77 -16.05 6.28 -14.92
N HIS A 78 -14.94 5.56 -15.15
CA HIS A 78 -14.64 4.89 -16.41
C HIS A 78 -14.42 3.37 -16.28
N GLY A 79 -14.50 2.80 -15.08
CA GLY A 79 -14.16 1.38 -14.85
C GLY A 79 -14.99 0.41 -15.68
N ARG A 80 -16.24 0.76 -16.01
CA ARG A 80 -17.12 -0.03 -16.89
C ARG A 80 -16.64 -0.15 -18.33
N GLU A 81 -15.68 0.66 -18.74
CA GLU A 81 -15.14 0.63 -20.09
C GLU A 81 -14.09 -0.48 -20.28
N TYR A 82 -13.48 -0.93 -19.17
CA TYR A 82 -12.34 -1.85 -19.18
C TYR A 82 -12.77 -3.29 -18.91
N ASP A 83 -12.18 -4.20 -19.68
CA ASP A 83 -12.34 -5.66 -19.49
C ASP A 83 -11.08 -6.31 -18.89
N THR A 84 -9.96 -5.61 -18.89
CA THR A 84 -8.66 -6.09 -18.44
C THR A 84 -7.98 -5.05 -17.54
N LEU A 85 -7.46 -5.48 -16.39
CA LEU A 85 -6.71 -4.64 -15.46
C LEU A 85 -5.33 -5.23 -15.19
N PHE A 86 -4.33 -4.36 -15.04
CA PHE A 86 -2.99 -4.71 -14.59
C PHE A 86 -2.72 -4.08 -13.24
N THR A 87 -2.29 -4.85 -12.24
CA THR A 87 -1.98 -4.36 -10.90
C THR A 87 -0.63 -4.88 -10.40
N GLY A 88 0.12 -4.02 -9.73
CA GLY A 88 1.45 -4.32 -9.23
C GLY A 88 2.25 -3.07 -8.89
N SER A 89 3.56 -3.22 -8.86
CA SER A 89 4.55 -2.21 -8.48
C SER A 89 4.89 -1.22 -9.63
N SER A 90 6.04 -0.59 -9.52
CA SER A 90 6.63 0.20 -10.61
C SER A 90 6.84 -0.61 -11.90
N ARG A 91 7.08 -1.91 -11.77
CA ARG A 91 7.24 -2.81 -12.92
C ARG A 91 5.95 -2.97 -13.72
N VAL A 92 4.80 -2.87 -13.09
CA VAL A 92 3.51 -2.76 -13.80
C VAL A 92 3.31 -1.33 -14.30
N ASN A 93 3.48 -0.35 -13.43
CA ASN A 93 3.18 1.05 -13.74
C ASN A 93 3.97 1.58 -14.95
N PHE A 94 5.24 1.20 -15.09
CA PHE A 94 6.12 1.65 -16.18
C PHE A 94 6.19 0.68 -17.34
N GLN A 95 6.06 -0.64 -17.10
CA GLN A 95 6.45 -1.66 -18.06
C GLN A 95 5.28 -2.32 -18.79
N ILE A 96 4.03 -2.02 -18.42
CA ILE A 96 2.85 -2.53 -19.14
C ILE A 96 2.09 -1.38 -19.75
N LEU A 97 2.07 -1.33 -21.07
CA LEU A 97 1.40 -0.32 -21.90
C LEU A 97 0.05 -0.86 -22.39
N PRO A 98 -1.09 -0.43 -21.80
CA PRO A 98 -2.40 -0.91 -22.21
C PRO A 98 -2.67 -0.73 -23.71
N SER A 99 -2.28 0.41 -24.28
CA SER A 99 -2.45 0.69 -25.70
C SER A 99 -1.73 -0.33 -26.61
N ILE A 100 -0.50 -0.76 -26.23
CA ILE A 100 0.26 -1.77 -26.96
C ILE A 100 -0.36 -3.17 -26.77
N PHE A 101 -0.81 -3.48 -25.54
CA PHE A 101 -1.50 -4.74 -25.26
C PHE A 101 -2.76 -4.89 -26.11
N ASP A 102 -3.63 -3.88 -26.10
CA ASP A 102 -4.88 -3.88 -26.85
C ASP A 102 -4.65 -3.92 -28.37
N GLN A 103 -3.65 -3.18 -28.90
CA GLN A 103 -3.26 -3.22 -30.30
C GLN A 103 -2.74 -4.60 -30.73
N THR A 104 -1.92 -5.23 -29.89
CA THR A 104 -1.37 -6.57 -30.18
C THR A 104 -2.48 -7.61 -30.25
N LEU A 105 -3.47 -7.54 -29.36
CA LEU A 105 -4.65 -8.39 -29.39
C LEU A 105 -5.54 -8.14 -30.61
N ALA A 106 -5.74 -6.86 -30.96
CA ALA A 106 -6.53 -6.48 -32.13
C ALA A 106 -5.93 -7.03 -33.45
N ALA A 107 -4.60 -7.05 -33.57
CA ALA A 107 -3.91 -7.68 -34.69
C ALA A 107 -4.18 -9.20 -34.80
N GLN A 108 -4.63 -9.84 -33.72
CA GLN A 108 -5.04 -11.25 -33.66
C GLN A 108 -6.57 -11.41 -33.61
N HIS A 109 -7.31 -10.39 -34.08
CA HIS A 109 -8.79 -10.36 -34.11
C HIS A 109 -9.45 -10.50 -32.74
N LYS A 110 -8.73 -10.21 -31.63
CA LYS A 110 -9.26 -10.18 -30.28
C LYS A 110 -9.45 -8.74 -29.80
N ARG A 111 -10.52 -8.49 -29.07
CA ARG A 111 -10.81 -7.17 -28.52
C ARG A 111 -10.52 -7.14 -27.03
N SER A 112 -9.77 -6.15 -26.60
CA SER A 112 -9.57 -5.82 -25.19
C SER A 112 -9.59 -4.32 -25.04
N LYS A 113 -10.00 -3.84 -23.88
CA LYS A 113 -9.77 -2.48 -23.39
C LYS A 113 -9.18 -2.57 -22.01
N SER A 114 -7.90 -2.35 -21.92
CA SER A 114 -7.12 -2.58 -20.71
C SER A 114 -6.74 -1.28 -19.98
N PHE A 115 -6.49 -1.37 -18.67
CA PHE A 115 -6.08 -0.25 -17.83
C PHE A 115 -4.93 -0.67 -16.90
N ASN A 116 -3.93 0.20 -16.78
CA ASN A 116 -2.79 0.01 -15.89
C ASN A 116 -3.06 0.63 -14.51
N ALA A 117 -3.38 -0.21 -13.54
CA ALA A 117 -3.58 0.15 -12.13
C ALA A 117 -2.30 -0.02 -11.28
N GLY A 118 -1.12 -0.19 -11.87
CA GLY A 118 0.16 -0.30 -11.15
C GLY A 118 0.50 0.96 -10.36
N ILE A 119 1.17 0.81 -9.22
CA ILE A 119 1.57 1.90 -8.32
C ILE A 119 3.04 1.71 -7.91
N LEU A 120 3.82 2.77 -7.97
CA LEU A 120 5.25 2.76 -7.64
C LEU A 120 5.52 2.17 -6.26
N GLY A 121 6.43 1.18 -6.21
CA GLY A 121 6.89 0.55 -4.97
C GLY A 121 5.78 -0.18 -4.19
N MET A 122 4.67 -0.55 -4.84
CA MET A 122 3.57 -1.29 -4.21
C MET A 122 3.90 -2.78 -4.15
N ARG A 123 3.74 -3.36 -2.97
CA ARG A 123 3.90 -4.80 -2.70
C ARG A 123 2.81 -5.27 -1.73
N PRO A 124 2.55 -6.58 -1.60
CA PRO A 124 1.72 -7.06 -0.50
C PRO A 124 2.28 -6.63 0.87
N PRO A 125 1.45 -6.26 1.84
CA PRO A 125 -0.02 -6.36 1.84
C PRO A 125 -0.74 -5.16 1.21
N GLU A 126 -0.03 -4.05 0.88
CA GLU A 126 -0.62 -2.86 0.25
C GLU A 126 -1.28 -3.17 -1.09
N GLN A 127 -0.64 -4.04 -1.90
CA GLN A 127 -1.15 -4.43 -3.22
C GLN A 127 -2.54 -5.06 -3.14
N GLY A 128 -2.75 -5.99 -2.21
CA GLY A 128 -4.05 -6.62 -1.99
C GLY A 128 -5.11 -5.61 -1.54
N PHE A 129 -4.74 -4.67 -0.64
CA PHE A 129 -5.64 -3.60 -0.23
C PHE A 129 -6.06 -2.72 -1.41
N TYR A 130 -5.09 -2.29 -2.23
CA TYR A 130 -5.35 -1.43 -3.38
C TYR A 130 -6.18 -2.16 -4.45
N LEU A 131 -5.87 -3.42 -4.73
CA LEU A 131 -6.65 -4.26 -5.63
C LEU A 131 -8.12 -4.33 -5.21
N GLU A 132 -8.42 -4.54 -3.93
CA GLU A 132 -9.80 -4.50 -3.44
C GLU A 132 -10.48 -3.13 -3.65
N GLN A 133 -9.73 -2.01 -3.48
CA GLN A 133 -10.31 -0.69 -3.77
C GLN A 133 -10.61 -0.51 -5.26
N VAL A 134 -9.78 -1.04 -6.14
CA VAL A 134 -10.02 -1.05 -7.60
C VAL A 134 -11.23 -1.90 -7.94
N LEU A 135 -11.34 -3.12 -7.38
CA LEU A 135 -12.46 -4.03 -7.63
C LEU A 135 -13.80 -3.54 -7.05
N ARG A 136 -13.80 -2.58 -6.12
CA ARG A 136 -15.03 -1.91 -5.63
C ARG A 136 -15.57 -0.87 -6.59
N GLN A 137 -14.81 -0.48 -7.59
CA GLN A 137 -15.30 0.47 -8.60
C GLN A 137 -16.24 -0.22 -9.59
N PRO A 138 -17.11 0.50 -10.30
CA PRO A 138 -17.97 -0.10 -11.32
C PRO A 138 -17.13 -0.79 -12.42
N HIS A 139 -17.35 -2.10 -12.63
CA HIS A 139 -16.54 -2.90 -13.56
C HIS A 139 -17.34 -4.04 -14.23
N ASP A 140 -18.55 -3.74 -14.69
CA ASP A 140 -19.48 -4.74 -15.24
C ASP A 140 -18.90 -5.56 -16.41
N ARG A 141 -17.83 -5.08 -17.05
CA ARG A 141 -17.17 -5.74 -18.18
C ARG A 141 -15.87 -6.44 -17.83
N LEU A 142 -15.40 -6.29 -16.58
CA LEU A 142 -14.08 -6.84 -16.16
C LEU A 142 -14.09 -8.36 -16.26
N ARG A 143 -13.13 -8.88 -17.00
CA ARG A 143 -12.95 -10.33 -17.25
C ARG A 143 -11.59 -10.82 -16.75
N TRP A 144 -10.57 -9.97 -16.80
CA TRP A 144 -9.18 -10.35 -16.57
C TRP A 144 -8.47 -9.38 -15.65
N VAL A 145 -7.75 -9.92 -14.67
CA VAL A 145 -6.90 -9.11 -13.80
C VAL A 145 -5.51 -9.72 -13.76
N PHE A 146 -4.55 -9.02 -14.33
CA PHE A 146 -3.14 -9.37 -14.25
C PHE A 146 -2.55 -8.83 -12.95
N ILE A 147 -1.95 -9.72 -12.17
CA ILE A 147 -1.43 -9.41 -10.83
C ILE A 147 0.05 -9.72 -10.79
N GLU A 148 0.88 -8.71 -10.54
CA GLU A 148 2.31 -8.94 -10.31
C GLU A 148 2.49 -9.81 -9.08
N LEU A 149 3.16 -10.95 -9.26
CA LEU A 149 3.49 -11.89 -8.19
C LEU A 149 4.78 -11.44 -7.50
N THR A 150 4.68 -11.08 -6.23
CA THR A 150 5.83 -10.61 -5.43
C THR A 150 5.61 -10.94 -3.96
N SER A 151 6.72 -11.04 -3.20
CA SER A 151 6.67 -11.31 -1.76
C SER A 151 6.09 -10.15 -0.96
N LEU A 152 5.54 -10.49 0.20
CA LEU A 152 5.08 -9.53 1.19
C LEU A 152 6.25 -8.71 1.74
N GLU A 153 6.08 -7.40 1.82
CA GLU A 153 7.04 -6.46 2.42
C GLU A 153 6.57 -6.06 3.83
N ALA A 154 6.99 -6.83 4.83
CA ALA A 154 6.70 -6.50 6.23
C ALA A 154 7.64 -5.41 6.77
N ARG A 155 8.92 -5.45 6.40
CA ARG A 155 9.93 -4.47 6.84
C ARG A 155 9.88 -3.21 6.00
N THR A 156 9.09 -2.23 6.44
CA THR A 156 8.91 -0.99 5.68
C THR A 156 10.03 0.00 5.93
N PRO A 157 10.61 0.61 4.89
CA PRO A 157 11.61 1.66 5.04
C PRO A 157 11.07 2.84 5.88
N LYS A 158 11.90 3.36 6.80
CA LYS A 158 11.52 4.50 7.67
C LYS A 158 11.01 5.72 6.90
N SER A 159 11.53 5.95 5.69
CA SER A 159 11.09 7.03 4.80
C SER A 159 9.61 6.95 4.37
N ARG A 160 8.99 5.77 4.42
CA ARG A 160 7.58 5.57 4.02
C ARG A 160 6.60 5.64 5.19
N THR A 161 7.04 5.36 6.43
CA THR A 161 6.18 5.17 7.60
C THR A 161 5.34 6.39 7.99
N GLY A 162 5.79 7.60 7.65
CA GLY A 162 5.08 8.86 7.92
C GLY A 162 3.99 9.22 6.90
N SER A 163 3.94 8.55 5.74
CA SER A 163 3.05 8.94 4.66
C SER A 163 1.58 8.56 4.90
N ALA A 164 0.65 9.36 4.35
CA ALA A 164 -0.77 9.04 4.36
C ALA A 164 -1.06 7.71 3.63
N ARG A 165 -0.33 7.44 2.53
CA ARG A 165 -0.40 6.19 1.78
C ARG A 165 -0.08 5.01 2.67
N PHE A 166 1.02 5.07 3.43
CA PHE A 166 1.43 3.99 4.32
C PHE A 166 0.38 3.72 5.41
N ALA A 167 -0.16 4.76 6.05
CA ALA A 167 -1.19 4.57 7.06
C ALA A 167 -2.49 3.96 6.50
N TYR A 168 -2.83 4.27 5.23
CA TYR A 168 -4.16 4.01 4.72
C TYR A 168 -4.48 2.53 4.45
N TRP A 169 -3.51 1.71 4.07
CA TRP A 169 -3.75 0.29 3.81
C TRP A 169 -3.77 -0.59 5.07
N HIS A 170 -3.40 -0.06 6.25
CA HIS A 170 -3.38 -0.80 7.51
C HIS A 170 -4.80 -1.03 8.05
N ASP A 171 -5.52 -1.99 7.50
CA ASP A 171 -6.78 -2.49 8.06
C ASP A 171 -6.59 -3.82 8.82
N ALA A 172 -7.66 -4.33 9.42
CA ALA A 172 -7.61 -5.56 10.18
C ALA A 172 -7.14 -6.76 9.35
N ALA A 173 -7.57 -6.84 8.06
CA ALA A 173 -7.16 -7.92 7.17
C ALA A 173 -5.64 -7.88 6.89
N ARG A 174 -5.08 -6.69 6.61
CA ARG A 174 -3.64 -6.51 6.35
C ARG A 174 -2.81 -6.70 7.61
N MET A 175 -3.31 -6.29 8.77
CA MET A 175 -2.68 -6.62 10.05
C MET A 175 -2.66 -8.13 10.31
N GLY A 176 -3.70 -8.86 9.87
CA GLY A 176 -3.73 -10.32 9.90
C GLY A 176 -2.65 -10.95 9.00
N LEU A 177 -2.46 -10.46 7.76
CA LEU A 177 -1.41 -10.93 6.86
C LEU A 177 0.00 -10.71 7.45
N LEU A 178 0.23 -9.53 8.03
CA LEU A 178 1.49 -9.21 8.73
C LEU A 178 1.71 -10.11 9.95
N TRP A 179 0.64 -10.48 10.65
CA TRP A 179 0.72 -11.42 11.75
C TRP A 179 1.06 -12.84 11.27
N THR A 180 0.45 -13.30 10.18
CA THR A 180 0.79 -14.59 9.55
C THR A 180 2.27 -14.64 9.14
N TRP A 181 2.78 -13.55 8.55
CA TRP A 181 4.20 -13.40 8.27
C TRP A 181 5.06 -13.49 9.55
N CYS A 182 4.71 -12.75 10.59
CA CYS A 182 5.41 -12.77 11.87
C CYS A 182 5.47 -14.19 12.48
N GLN A 183 4.36 -14.93 12.45
CA GLN A 183 4.31 -16.32 12.90
C GLN A 183 5.22 -17.24 12.06
N GLY A 184 5.25 -17.04 10.75
CA GLY A 184 6.13 -17.77 9.83
C GLY A 184 7.62 -17.54 10.14
N GLU A 185 8.03 -16.29 10.31
CA GLU A 185 9.40 -15.95 10.71
C GLU A 185 9.78 -16.57 12.06
N TRP A 186 8.86 -16.52 13.05
CA TRP A 186 9.10 -17.18 14.34
C TRP A 186 9.22 -18.70 14.23
N ALA A 187 8.43 -19.32 13.37
CA ALA A 187 8.54 -20.76 13.14
C ALA A 187 9.90 -21.09 12.50
N ALA A 188 10.33 -20.31 11.51
CA ALA A 188 11.64 -20.46 10.88
C ALA A 188 12.79 -20.30 11.86
N LEU A 189 12.76 -19.27 12.73
CA LEU A 189 13.78 -19.06 13.76
C LEU A 189 13.85 -20.20 14.78
N ARG A 190 12.73 -20.86 15.09
CA ARG A 190 12.71 -22.01 16.03
C ARG A 190 13.27 -23.29 15.42
N THR A 191 13.12 -23.45 14.12
CA THR A 191 13.60 -24.64 13.39
C THR A 191 15.02 -24.48 12.84
N ALA A 192 15.54 -23.24 12.83
CA ALA A 192 16.91 -22.96 12.41
C ALA A 192 17.93 -23.69 13.29
N SER A 193 18.97 -24.25 12.67
CA SER A 193 20.08 -24.93 13.31
C SER A 193 21.43 -24.41 12.78
N GLY A 194 22.47 -24.54 13.60
CA GLY A 194 23.82 -24.10 13.23
C GLY A 194 23.92 -22.59 13.02
N ALA A 195 24.52 -22.14 11.94
CA ALA A 195 24.74 -20.73 11.63
C ALA A 195 23.42 -19.91 11.42
N GLY A 196 22.28 -20.59 11.26
CA GLY A 196 20.98 -19.94 11.13
C GLY A 196 20.27 -19.67 12.46
N GLN A 197 20.81 -20.13 13.59
CA GLN A 197 20.19 -19.85 14.89
C GLN A 197 20.32 -18.37 15.26
N PRO A 198 19.25 -17.76 15.84
CA PRO A 198 19.34 -16.39 16.32
C PRO A 198 20.40 -16.25 17.40
N SER A 199 21.37 -15.36 17.17
CA SER A 199 22.52 -15.14 18.04
C SER A 199 22.18 -14.31 19.28
N SER A 200 21.06 -13.57 19.23
CA SER A 200 20.64 -12.65 20.28
C SER A 200 19.15 -12.76 20.60
N MET A 201 18.77 -12.24 21.78
CA MET A 201 17.36 -12.10 22.14
C MET A 201 16.64 -11.10 21.22
N GLU A 202 17.35 -10.08 20.74
CA GLU A 202 16.82 -9.08 19.82
C GLU A 202 16.39 -9.72 18.49
N GLU A 203 17.21 -10.58 17.90
CA GLU A 203 16.88 -11.33 16.70
C GLU A 203 15.64 -12.22 16.89
N ARG A 204 15.47 -12.81 18.06
CA ARG A 204 14.30 -13.65 18.40
C ARG A 204 12.99 -12.85 18.45
N TRP A 205 13.05 -11.60 18.87
CA TRP A 205 11.88 -10.72 18.99
C TRP A 205 11.68 -9.81 17.78
N GLU A 206 12.62 -9.81 16.83
CA GLU A 206 12.57 -8.96 15.66
C GLU A 206 11.25 -9.10 14.87
N PRO A 207 10.72 -10.31 14.56
CA PRO A 207 9.46 -10.41 13.83
C PRO A 207 8.28 -9.76 14.56
N LEU A 208 8.22 -9.86 15.88
CA LEU A 208 7.20 -9.18 16.67
C LEU A 208 7.40 -7.67 16.67
N SER A 209 8.64 -7.19 16.79
CA SER A 209 8.94 -5.76 16.77
C SER A 209 8.56 -5.12 15.43
N VAL A 210 8.77 -5.84 14.33
CA VAL A 210 8.31 -5.43 12.98
C VAL A 210 6.79 -5.34 12.96
N TRP A 211 6.08 -6.37 13.40
CA TRP A 211 4.62 -6.36 13.45
C TRP A 211 4.06 -5.22 14.33
N LEU A 212 4.63 -5.02 15.52
CA LEU A 212 4.26 -3.91 16.43
C LEU A 212 4.49 -2.55 15.79
N GLY A 213 5.47 -2.40 14.92
CA GLY A 213 5.71 -1.20 14.11
C GLY A 213 4.54 -0.81 13.20
N HIS A 214 3.66 -1.76 12.87
CA HIS A 214 2.44 -1.52 12.08
C HIS A 214 1.22 -1.13 12.93
N VAL A 215 1.28 -1.26 14.26
CA VAL A 215 0.15 -0.87 15.15
C VAL A 215 -0.14 0.63 15.11
N PRO A 216 0.84 1.55 15.19
CA PRO A 216 0.55 2.98 15.11
C PRO A 216 -0.15 3.41 13.80
N PRO A 217 0.29 3.00 12.59
CA PRO A 217 -0.45 3.33 11.37
C PRO A 217 -1.85 2.70 11.32
N PHE A 218 -2.03 1.47 11.84
CA PHE A 218 -3.35 0.86 12.00
C PHE A 218 -4.29 1.71 12.89
N LEU A 219 -3.79 2.15 14.05
CA LEU A 219 -4.56 3.04 14.94
C LEU A 219 -4.86 4.39 14.27
N ARG A 220 -3.86 5.01 13.62
CA ARG A 220 -4.06 6.25 12.86
C ARG A 220 -5.16 6.12 11.82
N ARG A 221 -5.22 5.01 11.10
CA ARG A 221 -6.29 4.73 10.15
C ARG A 221 -7.63 4.53 10.84
N SER A 222 -7.67 3.73 11.91
CA SER A 222 -8.90 3.34 12.60
C SER A 222 -9.60 4.54 13.24
N VAL A 223 -8.84 5.47 13.82
CA VAL A 223 -9.33 6.71 14.43
C VAL A 223 -9.21 7.93 13.52
N ASN A 224 -9.06 7.74 12.23
CA ASN A 224 -8.73 8.80 11.29
C ASN A 224 -9.90 9.80 11.08
N LEU A 225 -10.05 10.71 12.03
CA LEU A 225 -10.93 11.86 11.91
C LEU A 225 -10.48 12.88 10.84
N GLY A 226 -9.21 12.79 10.39
CA GLY A 226 -8.68 13.60 9.29
C GLY A 226 -9.41 13.39 7.96
N ARG A 227 -10.10 12.23 7.78
CA ARG A 227 -11.01 12.06 6.64
C ARG A 227 -12.26 12.95 6.71
N ALA A 228 -12.64 13.42 7.89
CA ALA A 228 -13.72 14.41 8.02
C ALA A 228 -13.31 15.78 7.46
N SER A 229 -12.02 16.15 7.49
CA SER A 229 -11.53 17.37 6.85
C SER A 229 -11.72 17.33 5.33
N TYR A 230 -11.55 16.16 4.72
CA TYR A 230 -11.82 15.98 3.29
C TYR A 230 -13.29 16.29 2.91
N LEU A 231 -14.25 15.88 3.74
CA LEU A 231 -15.65 16.27 3.54
C LEU A 231 -15.86 17.76 3.72
N ALA A 232 -15.26 18.37 4.74
CA ALA A 232 -15.34 19.79 4.97
C ALA A 232 -14.74 20.59 3.79
N GLU A 233 -13.59 20.17 3.27
CA GLU A 233 -12.98 20.75 2.06
C GLU A 233 -13.89 20.62 0.85
N GLN A 234 -14.54 19.45 0.67
CA GLN A 234 -15.48 19.23 -0.45
C GLN A 234 -16.74 20.12 -0.33
N TRP A 235 -17.12 20.52 0.87
CA TRP A 235 -18.24 21.44 1.09
C TRP A 235 -17.83 22.91 0.92
N VAL A 236 -16.61 23.26 1.32
CA VAL A 236 -16.08 24.64 1.25
C VAL A 236 -15.65 25.00 -0.18
N LEU A 237 -15.10 24.04 -0.94
CA LEU A 237 -14.63 24.28 -2.30
C LEU A 237 -15.81 24.52 -3.26
N SER A 238 -15.71 25.58 -4.07
CA SER A 238 -16.65 25.83 -5.14
C SER A 238 -16.62 24.75 -6.23
N ALA A 239 -17.69 24.61 -7.00
CA ALA A 239 -17.75 23.64 -8.10
C ALA A 239 -16.60 23.77 -9.13
N PRO A 240 -16.16 24.98 -9.53
CA PRO A 240 -15.00 25.13 -10.44
C PRO A 240 -13.68 24.70 -9.79
N GLU A 241 -13.47 24.95 -8.50
CA GLU A 241 -12.26 24.52 -7.78
C GLU A 241 -12.21 23.01 -7.64
N ARG A 242 -13.34 22.36 -7.34
CA ARG A 242 -13.47 20.90 -7.35
C ARG A 242 -13.18 20.32 -8.74
N ALA A 243 -13.67 20.94 -9.80
CA ALA A 243 -13.39 20.53 -11.19
C ALA A 243 -11.90 20.66 -11.54
N LYS A 244 -11.26 21.76 -11.12
CA LYS A 244 -9.82 21.99 -11.31
C LYS A 244 -8.95 21.00 -10.57
N GLN A 245 -9.33 20.58 -9.37
CA GLN A 245 -8.66 19.50 -8.64
C GLN A 245 -8.87 18.13 -9.32
N ARG A 246 -10.07 17.84 -9.83
CA ARG A 246 -10.38 16.58 -10.52
C ARG A 246 -9.66 16.43 -11.86
N ASN A 247 -9.31 17.52 -12.53
CA ASN A 247 -8.67 17.48 -13.86
C ASN A 247 -7.14 17.25 -13.82
N LYS A 248 -6.57 16.93 -12.65
CA LYS A 248 -5.14 16.59 -12.53
C LYS A 248 -4.92 15.08 -12.71
N TRP A 249 -5.27 14.55 -13.88
CA TRP A 249 -5.04 13.15 -14.24
C TRP A 249 -3.57 12.86 -14.61
N ARG A 250 -2.61 13.31 -13.80
CA ARG A 250 -1.18 13.14 -14.08
C ARG A 250 -0.73 11.69 -14.02
N ALA A 251 -1.33 10.91 -13.11
CA ALA A 251 -1.01 9.51 -12.92
C ALA A 251 -1.61 8.57 -13.97
N LEU A 252 -2.35 9.11 -14.95
CA LEU A 252 -3.00 8.31 -15.98
C LEU A 252 -2.23 8.27 -17.31
N GLY A 253 -1.15 9.05 -17.42
CA GLY A 253 -0.40 9.16 -18.66
C GLY A 253 -1.17 9.91 -19.77
N LYS A 254 -0.57 9.94 -20.97
CA LYS A 254 -1.08 10.67 -22.14
C LYS A 254 -2.42 10.11 -22.62
N ASP A 255 -2.54 8.79 -22.67
CA ASP A 255 -3.71 8.08 -23.22
C ASP A 255 -4.80 7.82 -22.18
N ARG A 256 -4.58 8.25 -20.93
CA ARG A 256 -5.46 8.03 -19.77
C ARG A 256 -5.76 6.56 -19.50
N ASP A 257 -4.87 5.68 -19.90
CA ASP A 257 -4.93 4.24 -19.71
C ASP A 257 -4.19 3.76 -18.44
N GLY A 258 -3.66 4.71 -17.64
CA GLY A 258 -2.95 4.46 -16.40
C GLY A 258 -1.46 4.17 -16.55
N TRP A 259 -0.94 4.04 -17.77
CA TRP A 259 0.49 3.90 -17.99
C TRP A 259 1.22 5.22 -17.84
N MET A 260 2.38 5.19 -17.18
CA MET A 260 3.26 6.35 -17.04
C MET A 260 4.66 5.98 -17.47
N PRO A 261 5.30 6.77 -18.36
CA PRO A 261 6.71 6.60 -18.65
C PRO A 261 7.54 6.86 -17.39
N SER A 262 8.69 6.20 -17.26
CA SER A 262 9.56 6.33 -16.08
C SER A 262 10.13 7.73 -15.87
N GLY A 263 10.13 8.60 -16.90
CA GLY A 263 10.66 9.97 -16.83
C GLY A 263 12.18 10.07 -16.68
N SER A 264 12.88 8.94 -16.62
CA SER A 264 14.33 8.84 -16.47
C SER A 264 15.01 8.69 -17.84
N PRO A 265 16.33 8.95 -17.95
CA PRO A 265 17.04 8.67 -19.19
C PRO A 265 16.80 7.21 -19.61
N GLU A 266 16.57 7.01 -20.90
CA GLU A 266 16.20 5.69 -21.45
C GLU A 266 17.35 4.67 -21.47
N VAL A 267 18.49 5.02 -20.91
CA VAL A 267 19.71 4.21 -20.92
C VAL A 267 20.33 4.17 -19.54
N MET A 268 20.69 2.99 -19.09
CA MET A 268 21.42 2.81 -17.83
C MET A 268 22.74 3.57 -17.85
N ASN A 269 23.09 4.22 -16.72
CA ASN A 269 24.43 4.73 -16.49
C ASN A 269 25.47 3.58 -16.42
N ALA A 270 26.74 3.90 -16.42
CA ALA A 270 27.81 2.91 -16.45
C ALA A 270 27.84 2.00 -15.20
N GLN A 271 27.53 2.56 -14.02
CA GLN A 271 27.52 1.82 -12.76
C GLN A 271 26.34 0.84 -12.71
N ASP A 272 25.13 1.30 -13.06
CA ASP A 272 23.94 0.45 -13.10
C ASP A 272 24.10 -0.65 -14.15
N ARG A 273 24.74 -0.35 -15.29
CA ARG A 273 25.01 -1.34 -16.34
C ARG A 273 25.96 -2.44 -15.86
N ALA A 274 27.00 -2.09 -15.11
CA ALA A 274 27.92 -3.08 -14.56
C ALA A 274 27.21 -4.00 -13.54
N ALA A 275 26.44 -3.42 -12.61
CA ALA A 275 25.65 -4.17 -11.63
C ALA A 275 24.58 -5.06 -12.30
N TYR A 276 23.94 -4.55 -13.35
CA TYR A 276 22.99 -5.31 -14.14
C TYR A 276 23.65 -6.51 -14.84
N GLN A 277 24.81 -6.30 -15.48
CA GLN A 277 25.52 -7.34 -16.18
C GLN A 277 25.93 -8.48 -15.25
N GLU A 278 26.47 -8.15 -14.07
CA GLU A 278 26.80 -9.14 -13.03
C GLU A 278 25.58 -9.97 -12.63
N SER A 279 24.46 -9.31 -12.33
CA SER A 279 23.20 -9.99 -11.97
C SER A 279 22.67 -10.86 -13.11
N TYR A 280 22.76 -10.39 -14.34
CA TYR A 280 22.33 -11.12 -15.53
C TYR A 280 23.15 -12.38 -15.77
N GLU A 281 24.49 -12.28 -15.70
CA GLU A 281 25.41 -13.41 -15.84
C GLU A 281 25.18 -14.46 -14.74
N ALA A 282 24.96 -14.02 -13.50
CA ALA A 282 24.62 -14.92 -12.40
C ALA A 282 23.30 -15.68 -12.68
N ARG A 283 22.31 -15.00 -13.26
CA ARG A 283 21.01 -15.59 -13.63
C ARG A 283 21.10 -16.52 -14.84
N LEU A 284 22.00 -16.26 -15.78
CA LEU A 284 22.29 -17.20 -16.89
C LEU A 284 22.99 -18.47 -16.37
N ALA A 285 23.89 -18.33 -15.40
CA ALA A 285 24.60 -19.45 -14.81
C ALA A 285 23.68 -20.34 -13.96
N GLN A 286 22.76 -19.74 -13.20
CA GLN A 286 21.86 -20.45 -12.29
C GLN A 286 20.42 -19.94 -12.39
N PRO A 287 19.39 -20.83 -12.42
CA PRO A 287 18.00 -20.44 -12.28
C PRO A 287 17.75 -19.68 -10.98
N ALA A 288 16.72 -18.83 -10.94
CA ALA A 288 16.28 -18.26 -9.68
C ALA A 288 15.88 -19.35 -8.68
N ARG A 289 16.23 -19.15 -7.43
CA ARG A 289 15.70 -19.97 -6.35
C ARG A 289 14.31 -19.48 -6.01
N HIS A 290 13.34 -20.36 -6.14
CA HIS A 290 12.00 -20.09 -5.66
C HIS A 290 11.98 -20.18 -4.12
N PHE A 291 11.33 -19.24 -3.50
CA PHE A 291 11.04 -19.27 -2.08
C PHE A 291 9.58 -18.93 -1.82
N HIS A 292 9.05 -19.35 -0.71
CA HIS A 292 7.75 -18.94 -0.22
C HIS A 292 7.81 -18.67 1.29
N ASP A 293 6.88 -17.89 1.78
CA ASP A 293 6.66 -17.65 3.21
C ASP A 293 5.16 -17.53 3.48
N PRO A 294 4.69 -17.88 4.69
CA PRO A 294 3.26 -17.92 5.00
C PRO A 294 2.53 -16.58 4.79
N GLY A 295 3.20 -15.45 5.00
CA GLY A 295 2.62 -14.12 4.81
C GLY A 295 2.38 -13.80 3.33
N SER A 296 3.37 -14.10 2.47
CA SER A 296 3.28 -13.95 1.02
C SER A 296 2.24 -14.89 0.43
N ASP A 297 2.19 -16.14 0.90
CA ASP A 297 1.22 -17.15 0.46
C ASP A 297 -0.21 -16.70 0.80
N ALA A 298 -0.45 -16.26 2.02
CA ALA A 298 -1.74 -15.73 2.44
C ALA A 298 -2.15 -14.47 1.65
N ALA A 299 -1.20 -13.60 1.34
CA ALA A 299 -1.46 -12.40 0.53
C ALA A 299 -1.82 -12.76 -0.92
N ALA A 300 -1.11 -13.70 -1.54
CA ALA A 300 -1.40 -14.20 -2.89
C ALA A 300 -2.78 -14.88 -2.94
N GLN A 301 -3.10 -15.72 -1.96
CA GLN A 301 -4.41 -16.35 -1.83
C GLN A 301 -5.54 -15.31 -1.67
N ALA A 302 -5.36 -14.30 -0.84
CA ALA A 302 -6.35 -13.24 -0.65
C ALA A 302 -6.62 -12.46 -1.95
N MET A 303 -5.59 -12.19 -2.75
CA MET A 303 -5.74 -11.54 -4.07
C MET A 303 -6.43 -12.45 -5.08
N LEU A 304 -6.09 -13.75 -5.11
CA LEU A 304 -6.78 -14.76 -5.93
C LEU A 304 -8.29 -14.76 -5.62
N GLU A 305 -8.64 -14.85 -4.35
CA GLU A 305 -10.02 -14.89 -3.89
C GLU A 305 -10.76 -13.58 -4.20
N ALA A 306 -10.15 -12.43 -3.96
CA ALA A 306 -10.77 -11.13 -4.23
C ALA A 306 -11.16 -10.96 -5.71
N VAL A 307 -10.27 -11.34 -6.63
CA VAL A 307 -10.54 -11.25 -8.07
C VAL A 307 -11.58 -12.28 -8.50
N THR A 308 -11.47 -13.51 -8.02
CA THR A 308 -12.46 -14.57 -8.34
C THR A 308 -13.86 -14.19 -7.86
N HIS A 309 -13.98 -13.63 -6.65
CA HIS A 309 -15.28 -13.15 -6.12
C HIS A 309 -15.86 -11.97 -6.92
N SER A 310 -15.02 -11.18 -7.59
CA SER A 310 -15.51 -10.12 -8.49
C SER A 310 -16.05 -10.63 -9.82
N GLY A 311 -15.93 -11.94 -10.10
CA GLY A 311 -16.32 -12.58 -11.35
C GLY A 311 -15.26 -12.51 -12.43
N ALA A 312 -14.08 -11.94 -12.15
CA ALA A 312 -12.96 -11.88 -13.09
C ALA A 312 -11.99 -13.06 -12.89
N THR A 313 -11.19 -13.34 -13.92
CA THR A 313 -10.15 -14.35 -13.87
C THR A 313 -8.80 -13.71 -13.52
N PRO A 314 -8.16 -14.10 -12.40
CA PRO A 314 -6.83 -13.62 -12.04
C PRO A 314 -5.74 -14.35 -12.83
N ILE A 315 -4.78 -13.59 -13.39
CA ILE A 315 -3.56 -14.08 -14.00
C ILE A 315 -2.39 -13.47 -13.22
N PHE A 316 -1.68 -14.29 -12.50
CA PHE A 316 -0.47 -13.86 -11.81
C PHE A 316 0.72 -13.90 -12.75
N PHE A 317 1.63 -12.96 -12.62
CA PHE A 317 2.83 -12.98 -13.42
C PHE A 317 4.05 -12.46 -12.66
N VAL A 318 5.20 -13.06 -12.99
CA VAL A 318 6.52 -12.58 -12.54
C VAL A 318 7.12 -11.79 -13.70
N PRO A 319 7.35 -10.48 -13.53
CA PRO A 319 7.94 -9.65 -14.60
C PRO A 319 9.42 -10.00 -14.83
N PRO A 320 10.02 -9.53 -15.94
CA PRO A 320 11.45 -9.67 -16.18
C PRO A 320 12.26 -9.09 -15.02
N MET A 321 13.15 -9.89 -14.41
CA MET A 321 14.02 -9.47 -13.31
C MET A 321 15.23 -10.39 -13.18
N THR A 322 16.35 -9.84 -12.75
CA THR A 322 17.61 -10.58 -12.53
C THR A 322 17.79 -11.07 -11.09
N SER A 323 16.76 -10.96 -10.23
CA SER A 323 16.84 -11.40 -8.82
C SER A 323 17.16 -12.88 -8.69
N GLU A 324 18.08 -13.21 -7.78
CA GLU A 324 18.45 -14.61 -7.48
C GLU A 324 17.35 -15.38 -6.77
N LYS A 325 16.52 -14.68 -5.99
CA LYS A 325 15.38 -15.25 -5.26
C LYS A 325 14.09 -14.62 -5.74
N ILE A 326 13.13 -15.46 -6.07
CA ILE A 326 11.81 -15.05 -6.56
C ILE A 326 10.75 -15.73 -5.70
N TYR A 327 9.79 -14.95 -5.21
CA TYR A 327 8.64 -15.52 -4.53
C TYR A 327 7.81 -16.34 -5.52
N TYR A 328 7.53 -17.57 -5.13
CA TYR A 328 6.62 -18.46 -5.85
C TYR A 328 5.78 -19.23 -4.83
N PRO A 329 4.45 -19.29 -4.97
CA PRO A 329 3.59 -19.95 -3.99
C PRO A 329 3.85 -21.45 -3.94
N PRO A 330 3.54 -22.12 -2.81
CA PRO A 330 3.67 -23.57 -2.70
C PRO A 330 2.76 -24.29 -3.70
N ALA A 331 3.09 -25.53 -4.06
CA ALA A 331 2.45 -26.29 -5.14
C ALA A 331 0.92 -26.34 -5.03
N GLU A 332 0.38 -26.48 -3.84
CA GLU A 332 -1.07 -26.51 -3.59
C GLU A 332 -1.76 -25.20 -3.97
N LEU A 333 -1.16 -24.06 -3.65
CA LEU A 333 -1.69 -22.74 -4.01
C LEU A 333 -1.43 -22.46 -5.50
N ALA A 334 -0.22 -22.76 -5.99
CA ALA A 334 0.15 -22.60 -7.39
C ALA A 334 -0.77 -23.37 -8.34
N GLY A 335 -1.20 -24.58 -7.96
CA GLY A 335 -2.13 -25.42 -8.75
C GLY A 335 -3.54 -24.80 -8.90
N ARG A 336 -3.88 -23.78 -8.10
CA ARG A 336 -5.14 -23.03 -8.19
C ARG A 336 -5.00 -21.70 -8.93
N MET A 337 -3.78 -21.35 -9.36
CA MET A 337 -3.45 -20.05 -9.95
C MET A 337 -2.99 -20.23 -11.40
N ILE A 338 -3.29 -19.26 -12.24
CA ILE A 338 -2.64 -19.09 -13.54
C ILE A 338 -1.41 -18.24 -13.27
N ILE A 339 -0.22 -18.80 -13.45
CA ILE A 339 1.05 -18.10 -13.20
C ILE A 339 1.90 -18.10 -14.46
N TRP A 340 2.31 -16.90 -14.91
CA TRP A 340 3.23 -16.71 -16.02
C TRP A 340 4.54 -16.12 -15.52
N ASP A 341 5.64 -16.79 -15.84
CA ASP A 341 6.97 -16.38 -15.40
C ASP A 341 7.81 -15.87 -16.58
N PHE A 342 8.11 -14.58 -16.56
CA PHE A 342 8.96 -13.89 -17.52
C PHE A 342 10.36 -13.59 -16.97
N SER A 343 10.73 -14.17 -15.84
CA SER A 343 12.00 -13.90 -15.17
C SER A 343 13.17 -14.77 -15.61
N ASP A 344 12.96 -15.73 -16.52
CA ASP A 344 14.06 -16.56 -17.03
C ASP A 344 14.71 -15.94 -18.28
N PRO A 345 15.95 -15.44 -18.17
CA PRO A 345 16.65 -14.84 -19.31
C PRO A 345 17.00 -15.83 -20.44
N ARG A 346 16.96 -17.13 -20.16
CA ARG A 346 17.17 -18.17 -21.20
C ARG A 346 15.93 -18.38 -22.05
N ARG A 347 14.75 -18.13 -21.48
CA ARG A 347 13.46 -18.25 -22.17
C ARG A 347 13.08 -16.97 -22.93
N TYR A 348 13.48 -15.82 -22.40
CA TYR A 348 13.13 -14.51 -22.95
C TYR A 348 14.39 -13.62 -23.08
N PRO A 349 15.44 -14.05 -23.80
CA PRO A 349 16.73 -13.35 -23.82
C PRO A 349 16.60 -11.89 -24.25
N GLU A 350 15.70 -11.57 -25.16
CA GLU A 350 15.45 -10.22 -25.65
C GLU A 350 14.96 -9.25 -24.57
N LEU A 351 14.25 -9.72 -23.55
CA LEU A 351 13.81 -8.90 -22.42
C LEU A 351 14.96 -8.50 -21.50
N PHE A 352 16.08 -9.25 -21.54
CA PHE A 352 17.22 -9.05 -20.66
C PHE A 352 18.41 -8.35 -21.34
N GLU A 353 18.27 -7.93 -22.60
CA GLU A 353 19.29 -7.12 -23.23
C GLU A 353 19.42 -5.77 -22.53
N ALA A 354 20.64 -5.36 -22.15
CA ALA A 354 20.90 -4.12 -21.40
C ALA A 354 20.33 -2.86 -22.06
N ARG A 355 20.20 -2.85 -23.39
CA ARG A 355 19.56 -1.75 -24.14
C ARG A 355 18.07 -1.59 -23.85
N ASN A 356 17.40 -2.62 -23.31
CA ASN A 356 15.98 -2.63 -22.98
C ASN A 356 15.70 -2.22 -21.52
N HIS A 357 16.75 -1.85 -20.76
CA HIS A 357 16.64 -1.48 -19.37
C HIS A 357 17.04 -0.02 -19.13
N LEU A 358 16.38 0.63 -18.19
CA LEU A 358 16.76 1.97 -17.72
C LEU A 358 17.60 1.91 -16.43
N ASP A 359 17.40 0.88 -15.63
CA ASP A 359 18.15 0.54 -14.42
C ASP A 359 18.10 -0.99 -14.19
N PRO A 360 18.78 -1.55 -13.17
CA PRO A 360 18.82 -3.01 -12.97
C PRO A 360 17.47 -3.72 -12.75
N ILE A 361 16.41 -2.97 -12.43
CA ILE A 361 15.11 -3.55 -12.07
C ILE A 361 13.95 -3.08 -12.96
N HIS A 362 14.19 -2.11 -13.84
CA HIS A 362 13.14 -1.57 -14.70
C HIS A 362 13.54 -1.60 -16.17
N LEU A 363 12.59 -1.99 -17.00
CA LEU A 363 12.69 -1.83 -18.45
C LEU A 363 12.52 -0.34 -18.82
N ASN A 364 13.22 0.09 -19.86
CA ASN A 364 12.96 1.37 -20.52
C ASN A 364 11.72 1.28 -21.43
N THR A 365 11.40 2.34 -22.16
CA THR A 365 10.21 2.37 -23.03
C THR A 365 10.24 1.25 -24.07
N ALA A 366 11.37 1.03 -24.75
CA ALA A 366 11.49 -0.03 -25.77
C ALA A 366 11.34 -1.43 -25.17
N GLY A 367 12.00 -1.70 -24.03
CA GLY A 367 11.86 -2.96 -23.29
C GLY A 367 10.44 -3.20 -22.78
N SER A 368 9.78 -2.14 -22.33
CA SER A 368 8.38 -2.17 -21.85
C SER A 368 7.39 -2.48 -22.98
N GLU A 369 7.59 -1.89 -24.15
CA GLU A 369 6.79 -2.23 -25.34
C GLU A 369 6.99 -3.69 -25.74
N LEU A 370 8.25 -4.15 -25.78
CA LEU A 370 8.57 -5.53 -26.09
C LEU A 370 7.93 -6.51 -25.10
N PHE A 371 8.08 -6.27 -23.80
CA PHE A 371 7.46 -7.08 -22.75
C PHE A 371 5.93 -7.09 -22.88
N THR A 372 5.31 -5.94 -23.11
CA THR A 372 3.85 -5.86 -23.28
C THR A 372 3.37 -6.67 -24.50
N ARG A 373 4.10 -6.66 -25.62
CA ARG A 373 3.77 -7.46 -26.81
C ARG A 373 3.87 -8.97 -26.51
N ILE A 374 4.92 -9.40 -25.84
CA ILE A 374 5.09 -10.83 -25.44
C ILE A 374 3.95 -11.25 -24.51
N LEU A 375 3.63 -10.42 -23.51
CA LEU A 375 2.51 -10.66 -22.58
C LEU A 375 1.17 -10.78 -23.34
N ALA A 376 0.90 -9.88 -24.28
CA ALA A 376 -0.31 -9.89 -25.10
C ALA A 376 -0.39 -11.11 -26.03
N GLN A 377 0.73 -11.54 -26.64
CA GLN A 377 0.79 -12.73 -27.47
C GLN A 377 0.47 -13.99 -26.64
N GLN A 378 1.10 -14.15 -25.49
CA GLN A 378 0.81 -15.27 -24.58
C GLN A 378 -0.64 -15.26 -24.12
N PHE A 379 -1.21 -14.07 -23.85
CA PHE A 379 -2.62 -13.96 -23.49
C PHE A 379 -3.55 -14.31 -24.66
N ALA A 380 -3.20 -13.92 -25.87
CA ALA A 380 -3.97 -14.29 -27.06
C ALA A 380 -4.06 -15.80 -27.28
N GLU A 381 -2.97 -16.52 -27.04
CA GLU A 381 -2.94 -17.98 -27.11
C GLU A 381 -3.77 -18.62 -25.99
N PHE A 382 -3.70 -18.08 -24.79
CA PHE A 382 -4.41 -18.59 -23.62
C PHE A 382 -5.94 -18.36 -23.69
N SER A 383 -6.37 -17.22 -24.22
CA SER A 383 -7.77 -16.78 -24.24
C SER A 383 -8.56 -17.26 -25.48
N GLN A 384 -8.10 -18.37 -26.09
CA GLN A 384 -8.78 -19.01 -27.25
C GLN A 384 -10.16 -19.55 -26.90
#